data_9a81faf858363f732795cee261ea4475
#
_entry.id   9a81faf858363f732795cee261ea4475
#
_cell.length_a   1.000
_cell.length_b   1.000
_cell.length_c   1.000
_cell.angle_alpha   90.00
_cell.angle_beta   90.00
_cell.angle_gamma   90.00
#
_symmetry.space_group_name_H-M   'P 1'
#
loop_
_entity.id
_entity.type
_entity.pdbx_description
1 polymer ?
#
loop_
_entity_poly.entity_id
_entity_poly.type
_entity_poly.pdbx_seq_one_letter_code
_entity_poly.pdbx_strand_id
1 'polypeptide(L)'
;MPNRKMIALRTLELSYHPLLEQVIKDDYYPLTKQTQLSCLSDQEISRLLEQITLPVICHPTLPSQYYLLAPATDFLFLKQCSHAMTQQVQLNIYPLDEAEAIIETLSFIHPCLQHGLLITSLQNISKRYQLAKQHQLSPPTKKKMAVIADTSPTAIRH
;
A
#
# COMPACT_ATOMS: atom_id res chain seq x y z
N MET A 1 -12.18 6.10 18.77
CA MET A 1 -11.94 6.57 17.38
C MET A 1 -10.48 6.92 17.21
N PRO A 2 -9.85 6.54 16.11
CA PRO A 2 -8.47 6.94 15.85
C PRO A 2 -8.37 8.45 15.61
N ASN A 3 -7.27 9.03 16.02
CA ASN A 3 -6.92 10.40 15.69
C ASN A 3 -6.23 10.42 14.31
N ARG A 4 -6.70 11.27 13.41
CA ARG A 4 -6.13 11.39 12.06
C ARG A 4 -5.09 12.50 12.03
N LYS A 5 -3.94 12.21 11.42
CA LYS A 5 -2.85 13.18 11.29
C LYS A 5 -2.13 13.00 9.95
N MET A 6 -1.82 14.12 9.30
CA MET A 6 -0.95 14.14 8.13
C MET A 6 0.49 14.35 8.56
N ILE A 7 1.41 13.54 8.07
CA ILE A 7 2.84 13.65 8.40
C ILE A 7 3.67 13.59 7.12
N ALA A 8 4.69 14.46 7.04
CA ALA A 8 5.66 14.43 5.94
C ALA A 8 6.48 13.14 5.98
N LEU A 9 6.60 12.46 4.83
CA LEU A 9 7.32 11.18 4.77
C LEU A 9 8.77 11.30 5.22
N ARG A 10 9.43 12.41 4.92
CA ARG A 10 10.84 12.62 5.30
C ARG A 10 11.08 12.66 6.80
N THR A 11 10.04 12.96 7.61
CA THR A 11 10.14 13.02 9.07
C THR A 11 9.49 11.81 9.74
N LEU A 12 8.87 10.93 8.96
CA LEU A 12 8.11 9.79 9.48
C LEU A 12 9.05 8.62 9.75
N GLU A 13 9.11 8.21 11.00
CA GLU A 13 9.82 7.02 11.44
C GLU A 13 8.80 5.94 11.81
N LEU A 14 8.80 4.87 11.01
CA LEU A 14 7.91 3.73 11.16
C LEU A 14 8.67 2.45 11.37
N SER A 15 8.15 1.60 12.25
CA SER A 15 8.52 0.20 12.35
C SER A 15 7.25 -0.62 12.61
N TYR A 16 7.30 -1.92 12.37
CA TYR A 16 6.17 -2.78 12.72
C TYR A 16 6.05 -2.90 14.24
N HIS A 17 4.83 -2.93 14.73
CA HIS A 17 4.59 -3.26 16.13
C HIS A 17 5.19 -4.63 16.46
N PRO A 18 5.86 -4.81 17.61
CA PRO A 18 6.52 -6.09 17.94
C PRO A 18 5.58 -7.31 17.86
N LEU A 19 4.32 -7.16 18.26
CA LEU A 19 3.33 -8.23 18.13
C LEU A 19 3.01 -8.53 16.67
N LEU A 20 2.88 -7.51 15.82
CA LEU A 20 2.66 -7.69 14.39
C LEU A 20 3.84 -8.45 13.75
N GLU A 21 5.07 -8.10 14.09
CA GLU A 21 6.25 -8.82 13.60
C GLU A 21 6.19 -10.31 13.94
N GLN A 22 5.74 -10.67 15.13
CA GLN A 22 5.61 -12.07 15.54
C GLN A 22 4.50 -12.79 14.76
N VAL A 23 3.40 -12.11 14.47
CA VAL A 23 2.26 -12.70 13.76
C VAL A 23 2.57 -12.95 12.29
N ILE A 24 3.33 -12.07 11.64
CA ILE A 24 3.61 -12.15 10.19
C ILE A 24 4.99 -12.70 9.85
N LYS A 25 5.80 -13.09 10.83
CA LYS A 25 7.20 -13.47 10.59
C LYS A 25 7.38 -14.65 9.64
N ASP A 26 6.42 -15.56 9.59
CA ASP A 26 6.44 -16.74 8.73
C ASP A 26 5.54 -16.58 7.50
N ASP A 27 5.11 -15.36 7.20
CA ASP A 27 4.30 -15.09 6.01
C ASP A 27 5.02 -15.57 4.76
N TYR A 28 4.27 -16.30 3.92
CA TYR A 28 4.76 -16.76 2.65
C TYR A 28 4.60 -15.66 1.59
N TYR A 29 5.73 -15.23 1.04
CA TYR A 29 5.73 -14.35 -0.12
C TYR A 29 6.10 -15.18 -1.35
N PRO A 30 5.19 -15.36 -2.33
CA PRO A 30 5.56 -15.98 -3.59
C PRO A 30 6.71 -15.18 -4.21
N LEU A 31 7.65 -15.89 -4.82
CA LEU A 31 8.91 -15.39 -5.37
C LEU A 31 8.80 -13.96 -5.88
N THR A 32 9.64 -13.15 -5.33
CA THR A 32 9.70 -11.72 -5.39
C THR A 32 9.64 -11.17 -6.80
N LYS A 33 8.48 -10.73 -7.19
CA LYS A 33 8.35 -9.76 -8.25
C LYS A 33 8.80 -8.41 -7.69
N GLN A 34 9.86 -7.85 -8.27
CA GLN A 34 10.28 -6.50 -7.94
C GLN A 34 9.47 -5.52 -8.79
N THR A 35 8.53 -4.86 -8.17
CA THR A 35 7.78 -3.80 -8.82
C THR A 35 8.74 -2.68 -9.22
N GLN A 36 8.79 -2.36 -10.50
CA GLN A 36 9.61 -1.25 -11.00
C GLN A 36 8.80 0.05 -10.96
N LEU A 37 9.10 0.88 -9.98
CA LEU A 37 8.38 2.15 -9.77
C LEU A 37 8.99 3.33 -10.53
N SER A 38 10.12 3.14 -11.21
CA SER A 38 10.78 4.19 -11.99
C SER A 38 9.94 4.71 -13.17
N CYS A 39 8.95 3.94 -13.62
CA CYS A 39 8.04 4.35 -14.69
C CYS A 39 6.86 5.20 -14.20
N LEU A 40 6.69 5.38 -12.88
CA LEU A 40 5.63 6.22 -12.32
C LEU A 40 6.02 7.69 -12.40
N SER A 41 5.07 8.53 -12.82
CA SER A 41 5.24 9.98 -12.76
C SER A 41 5.09 10.49 -11.31
N ASP A 42 5.62 11.69 -11.06
CA ASP A 42 5.48 12.33 -9.75
C ASP A 42 4.01 12.53 -9.35
N GLN A 43 3.16 12.87 -10.31
CA GLN A 43 1.72 13.01 -10.08
C GLN A 43 1.07 11.68 -9.73
N GLU A 44 1.45 10.59 -10.38
CA GLU A 44 0.95 9.26 -10.08
C GLU A 44 1.35 8.82 -8.67
N ILE A 45 2.59 9.07 -8.28
CA ILE A 45 3.08 8.79 -6.92
C ILE A 45 2.27 9.58 -5.89
N SER A 46 2.05 10.88 -6.12
CA SER A 46 1.25 11.71 -5.23
C SER A 46 -0.18 11.19 -5.08
N ARG A 47 -0.83 10.85 -6.19
CA ARG A 47 -2.20 10.32 -6.18
C ARG A 47 -2.31 8.99 -5.44
N LEU A 48 -1.32 8.12 -5.59
CA LEU A 48 -1.28 6.84 -4.88
C LEU A 48 -1.10 7.05 -3.37
N LEU A 49 -0.20 7.95 -2.97
CA LEU A 49 0.01 8.26 -1.55
C LEU A 49 -1.23 8.89 -0.89
N GLU A 50 -1.99 9.70 -1.62
CA GLU A 50 -3.24 10.28 -1.14
C GLU A 50 -4.30 9.22 -0.78
N GLN A 51 -4.22 8.04 -1.37
CA GLN A 51 -5.16 6.94 -1.10
C GLN A 51 -4.73 6.08 0.09
N ILE A 52 -3.55 6.29 0.64
CA ILE A 52 -3.00 5.47 1.72
C ILE A 52 -3.27 6.13 3.07
N THR A 53 -3.82 5.34 3.99
CA THR A 53 -3.94 5.70 5.39
C THR A 53 -3.32 4.57 6.21
N LEU A 54 -2.35 4.91 7.07
CA LEU A 54 -1.59 3.93 7.84
C LEU A 54 -2.18 3.80 9.25
N PRO A 55 -2.57 2.60 9.68
CA PRO A 55 -2.98 2.35 11.05
C PRO A 55 -1.75 2.24 11.95
N VAL A 56 -1.64 3.12 12.94
CA VAL A 56 -0.47 3.21 13.81
C VAL A 56 -0.86 3.46 15.27
N ILE A 57 0.08 3.19 16.16
CA ILE A 57 0.12 3.75 17.52
C ILE A 57 1.40 4.57 17.69
N CYS A 58 1.39 5.52 18.62
CA CYS A 58 2.62 6.20 19.02
C CYS A 58 3.56 5.21 19.68
N HIS A 59 4.87 5.35 19.43
CA HIS A 59 5.87 4.59 20.15
C HIS A 59 5.79 4.96 21.65
N PRO A 60 5.86 3.99 22.58
CA PRO A 60 5.67 4.26 24.00
C PRO A 60 6.67 5.25 24.62
N THR A 61 7.90 5.32 24.09
CA THR A 61 9.00 6.12 24.67
C THR A 61 9.60 7.14 23.71
N LEU A 62 9.39 7.00 22.38
CA LEU A 62 10.01 7.86 21.36
C LEU A 62 8.93 8.69 20.66
N PRO A 63 8.82 10.00 20.93
CA PRO A 63 7.63 10.79 20.54
C PRO A 63 7.46 11.02 19.04
N SER A 64 8.52 10.83 18.24
CA SER A 64 8.45 11.01 16.77
C SER A 64 8.30 9.70 16.00
N GLN A 65 8.25 8.57 16.69
CA GLN A 65 8.15 7.25 16.08
C GLN A 65 6.75 6.67 16.24
N TYR A 66 6.40 5.82 15.28
CA TYR A 66 5.11 5.14 15.25
C TYR A 66 5.31 3.66 14.99
N TYR A 67 4.45 2.83 15.57
CA TYR A 67 4.34 1.42 15.24
C TYR A 67 3.20 1.17 14.27
N LEU A 68 3.50 0.55 13.13
CA LEU A 68 2.49 0.05 12.20
C LEU A 68 1.75 -1.14 12.79
N LEU A 69 0.43 -1.16 12.63
CA LEU A 69 -0.46 -2.21 13.11
C LEU A 69 -0.92 -3.16 12.01
N ALA A 70 -0.49 -2.93 10.76
CA ALA A 70 -0.77 -3.80 9.63
C ALA A 70 0.37 -3.72 8.61
N PRO A 71 0.58 -4.77 7.79
CA PRO A 71 1.51 -4.69 6.66
C PRO A 71 1.10 -3.56 5.71
N ALA A 72 2.07 -2.78 5.24
CA ALA A 72 1.86 -1.62 4.38
C ALA A 72 2.78 -1.70 3.15
N THR A 73 2.69 -2.78 2.39
CA THR A 73 3.60 -3.10 1.29
C THR A 73 3.59 -2.03 0.22
N ASP A 74 2.41 -1.56 -0.21
CA ASP A 74 2.29 -0.50 -1.22
C ASP A 74 2.99 0.79 -0.78
N PHE A 75 2.78 1.18 0.48
CA PHE A 75 3.43 2.35 1.05
C PHE A 75 4.96 2.20 1.09
N LEU A 76 5.46 1.03 1.49
CA LEU A 76 6.90 0.77 1.56
C LEU A 76 7.56 0.81 0.18
N PHE A 77 6.86 0.35 -0.86
CA PHE A 77 7.33 0.53 -2.25
C PHE A 77 7.37 2.00 -2.65
N LEU A 78 6.28 2.73 -2.46
CA LEU A 78 6.19 4.14 -2.83
C LEU A 78 7.19 5.02 -2.07
N LYS A 79 7.45 4.70 -0.82
CA LYS A 79 8.43 5.41 0.00
C LYS A 79 9.85 5.40 -0.58
N GLN A 80 10.18 4.41 -1.41
CA GLN A 80 11.48 4.33 -2.08
C GLN A 80 11.63 5.34 -3.22
N CYS A 81 10.53 5.91 -3.71
CA CYS A 81 10.57 6.93 -4.75
C CYS A 81 11.04 8.27 -4.16
N SER A 82 11.98 8.94 -4.83
CA SER A 82 12.50 10.23 -4.35
C SER A 82 11.42 11.31 -4.19
N HIS A 83 10.47 11.35 -5.11
CA HIS A 83 9.34 12.29 -5.04
C HIS A 83 8.46 12.06 -3.80
N ALA A 84 8.34 10.83 -3.31
CA ALA A 84 7.54 10.52 -2.13
C ALA A 84 8.00 11.30 -0.89
N MET A 85 9.30 11.58 -0.79
CA MET A 85 9.86 12.32 0.35
C MET A 85 9.36 13.76 0.45
N THR A 86 8.82 14.32 -0.62
CA THR A 86 8.21 15.66 -0.64
C THR A 86 6.72 15.63 -0.27
N GLN A 87 6.15 14.44 -0.08
CA GLN A 87 4.73 14.22 0.14
C GLN A 87 4.42 13.97 1.61
N GLN A 88 3.13 13.98 1.92
CA GLN A 88 2.60 13.63 3.22
C GLN A 88 1.77 12.35 3.12
N VAL A 89 1.65 11.63 4.23
CA VAL A 89 0.77 10.47 4.36
C VAL A 89 -0.15 10.65 5.57
N GLN A 90 -1.35 10.11 5.45
CA GLN A 90 -2.32 10.14 6.53
C GLN A 90 -2.09 8.97 7.48
N LEU A 91 -2.06 9.27 8.77
CA LEU A 91 -2.05 8.27 9.83
C LEU A 91 -3.40 8.21 10.54
N ASN A 92 -3.86 7.00 10.84
CA ASN A 92 -4.87 6.74 11.85
C ASN A 92 -4.14 6.32 13.13
N ILE A 93 -4.09 7.21 14.11
CA ILE A 93 -3.38 6.97 15.37
C ILE A 93 -4.38 6.43 16.39
N TYR A 94 -4.19 5.17 16.79
CA TYR A 94 -5.02 4.49 17.77
C TYR A 94 -4.45 4.63 19.17
N PRO A 95 -5.28 4.50 20.22
CA PRO A 95 -4.81 4.36 21.59
C PRO A 95 -3.95 3.10 21.76
N LEU A 96 -2.99 3.13 22.67
CA LEU A 96 -2.08 2.00 22.92
C LEU A 96 -2.82 0.71 23.31
N ASP A 97 -3.89 0.83 24.08
CA ASP A 97 -4.69 -0.31 24.55
C ASP A 97 -5.53 -0.97 23.46
N GLU A 98 -5.71 -0.33 22.31
CA GLU A 98 -6.43 -0.90 21.18
C GLU A 98 -5.52 -1.65 20.19
N ALA A 99 -4.20 -1.60 20.36
CA ALA A 99 -3.25 -2.12 19.38
C ALA A 99 -3.48 -3.61 19.05
N GLU A 100 -3.67 -4.46 20.04
CA GLU A 100 -3.88 -5.89 19.83
C GLU A 100 -5.15 -6.16 19.01
N ALA A 101 -6.27 -5.54 19.36
CA ALA A 101 -7.53 -5.70 18.65
C ALA A 101 -7.44 -5.24 17.19
N ILE A 102 -6.73 -4.14 16.93
CA ILE A 102 -6.52 -3.63 15.58
C ILE A 102 -5.63 -4.59 14.77
N ILE A 103 -4.53 -5.08 15.37
CA ILE A 103 -3.65 -6.07 14.72
C ILE A 103 -4.44 -7.32 14.35
N GLU A 104 -5.23 -7.86 15.27
CA GLU A 104 -6.07 -9.04 15.02
C GLU A 104 -7.06 -8.80 13.86
N THR A 105 -7.78 -7.70 13.87
CA THR A 105 -8.74 -7.37 12.82
C THR A 105 -8.05 -7.23 11.46
N LEU A 106 -6.95 -6.50 11.39
CA LEU A 106 -6.26 -6.21 10.13
C LEU A 106 -5.40 -7.38 9.63
N SER A 107 -4.97 -8.27 10.52
CA SER A 107 -4.16 -9.44 10.12
C SER A 107 -5.00 -10.65 9.75
N PHE A 108 -6.23 -10.78 10.25
CA PHE A 108 -7.06 -11.95 10.03
C PHE A 108 -8.38 -11.66 9.31
N ILE A 109 -9.16 -10.73 9.80
CA ILE A 109 -10.49 -10.44 9.24
C ILE A 109 -10.36 -9.75 7.87
N HIS A 110 -9.55 -8.71 7.79
CA HIS A 110 -9.41 -7.93 6.56
C HIS A 110 -8.86 -8.76 5.38
N PRO A 111 -7.80 -9.58 5.54
CA PRO A 111 -7.33 -10.45 4.45
C PRO A 111 -8.37 -11.47 3.99
N CYS A 112 -9.14 -12.05 4.92
CA CYS A 112 -10.21 -12.97 4.56
C CYS A 112 -11.33 -12.29 3.76
N LEU A 113 -11.69 -11.07 4.14
CA LEU A 113 -12.63 -10.25 3.39
C LEU A 113 -12.11 -9.93 1.97
N GLN A 114 -10.86 -9.52 1.87
CA GLN A 114 -10.22 -9.21 0.58
C GLN A 114 -10.14 -10.45 -0.32
N HIS A 115 -9.85 -11.61 0.23
CA HIS A 115 -9.78 -12.87 -0.53
C HIS A 115 -11.10 -13.18 -1.24
N GLY A 116 -12.23 -12.90 -0.60
CA GLY A 116 -13.55 -13.10 -1.20
C GLY A 116 -13.90 -12.12 -2.30
N LEU A 117 -13.21 -10.99 -2.43
CA LEU A 117 -13.55 -9.91 -3.35
C LEU A 117 -12.82 -9.95 -4.70
N LEU A 118 -11.65 -10.54 -4.82
CA LEU A 118 -10.82 -10.75 -6.03
C LEU A 118 -10.97 -9.69 -7.15
N ILE A 119 -10.92 -8.41 -6.80
CA ILE A 119 -11.16 -7.31 -7.75
C ILE A 119 -9.92 -6.85 -8.52
N THR A 120 -8.73 -7.36 -8.19
CA THR A 120 -7.43 -6.88 -8.69
C THR A 120 -6.75 -7.87 -9.64
N SER A 121 -7.50 -8.62 -10.45
CA SER A 121 -6.90 -9.51 -11.46
C SER A 121 -6.44 -8.74 -12.69
N LEU A 122 -5.39 -9.22 -13.36
CA LEU A 122 -4.91 -8.66 -14.63
C LEU A 122 -5.99 -8.74 -15.73
N GLN A 123 -6.84 -9.74 -15.67
CA GLN A 123 -7.97 -9.86 -16.57
C GLN A 123 -8.96 -8.70 -16.40
N ASN A 124 -9.25 -8.30 -15.17
CA ASN A 124 -10.09 -7.13 -14.91
C ASN A 124 -9.43 -5.83 -15.39
N ILE A 125 -8.12 -5.69 -15.24
CA ILE A 125 -7.37 -4.55 -15.75
C ILE A 125 -7.50 -4.47 -17.27
N SER A 126 -7.37 -5.60 -17.96
CA SER A 126 -7.55 -5.67 -19.41
C SER A 126 -8.95 -5.19 -19.84
N LYS A 127 -9.99 -5.66 -19.18
CA LYS A 127 -11.38 -5.23 -19.44
C LYS A 127 -11.57 -3.73 -19.19
N ARG A 128 -11.04 -3.23 -18.06
CA ARG A 128 -11.07 -1.80 -17.73
C ARG A 128 -10.37 -0.96 -18.79
N TYR A 129 -9.23 -1.43 -19.30
CA TYR A 129 -8.48 -0.76 -20.35
C TYR A 129 -9.31 -0.57 -21.63
N GLN A 130 -10.00 -1.63 -22.06
CA GLN A 130 -10.85 -1.57 -23.25
C GLN A 130 -12.03 -0.60 -23.09
N LEU A 131 -12.73 -0.69 -21.95
CA LEU A 131 -13.84 0.21 -21.66
C LEU A 131 -13.38 1.67 -21.52
N ALA A 132 -12.22 1.90 -20.91
CA ALA A 132 -11.66 3.24 -20.79
C ALA A 132 -11.44 3.88 -22.16
N LYS A 133 -10.93 3.12 -23.15
CA LYS A 133 -10.76 3.61 -24.52
C LYS A 133 -12.08 3.93 -25.20
N GLN A 134 -13.11 3.12 -24.99
CA GLN A 134 -14.44 3.39 -25.52
C GLN A 134 -15.04 4.70 -24.97
N HIS A 135 -14.70 5.06 -23.76
CA HIS A 135 -15.14 6.29 -23.10
C HIS A 135 -14.14 7.46 -23.25
N GLN A 136 -13.21 7.37 -24.21
CA GLN A 136 -12.23 8.42 -24.53
C GLN A 136 -11.29 8.79 -23.38
N LEU A 137 -11.09 7.87 -22.43
CA LEU A 137 -10.07 8.01 -21.41
C LEU A 137 -8.69 7.64 -21.98
N SER A 138 -7.65 8.15 -21.37
CA SER A 138 -6.25 7.87 -21.74
C SER A 138 -5.58 7.00 -20.66
N PRO A 139 -5.87 5.68 -20.62
CA PRO A 139 -5.25 4.81 -19.64
C PRO A 139 -3.75 4.66 -19.89
N PRO A 140 -2.96 4.25 -18.88
CA PRO A 140 -1.56 3.92 -19.09
C PRO A 140 -1.39 2.85 -20.16
N THR A 141 -0.24 2.83 -20.85
CA THR A 141 0.03 1.79 -21.84
C THR A 141 0.10 0.41 -21.19
N LYS A 142 -0.23 -0.62 -21.95
CA LYS A 142 -0.08 -2.01 -21.47
C LYS A 142 1.36 -2.33 -21.07
N LYS A 143 2.34 -1.76 -21.79
CA LYS A 143 3.76 -1.90 -21.46
C LYS A 143 4.07 -1.34 -20.08
N LYS A 144 3.61 -0.11 -19.79
CA LYS A 144 3.80 0.52 -18.48
C LYS A 144 3.16 -0.30 -17.35
N MET A 145 1.92 -0.72 -17.55
CA MET A 145 1.21 -1.54 -16.56
C MET A 145 1.89 -2.89 -16.33
N ALA A 146 2.39 -3.52 -17.37
CA ALA A 146 3.12 -4.78 -17.28
C ALA A 146 4.43 -4.62 -16.49
N VAL A 147 5.16 -3.53 -16.70
CA VAL A 147 6.38 -3.21 -15.93
C VAL A 147 6.07 -3.08 -14.45
N ILE A 148 5.01 -2.36 -14.10
CA ILE A 148 4.59 -2.17 -12.70
C ILE A 148 4.18 -3.53 -12.08
N ALA A 149 3.43 -4.35 -12.82
CA ALA A 149 2.99 -5.66 -12.37
C ALA A 149 4.08 -6.74 -12.44
N ASP A 150 5.29 -6.39 -12.89
CA ASP A 150 6.40 -7.32 -13.12
C ASP A 150 5.97 -8.54 -13.93
N THR A 151 5.37 -8.30 -15.07
CA THR A 151 4.85 -9.33 -15.98
C THR A 151 5.06 -8.91 -17.44
N SER A 152 4.72 -9.79 -18.38
CA SER A 152 4.74 -9.45 -19.80
C SER A 152 3.49 -8.68 -20.20
N PRO A 153 3.56 -7.81 -21.23
CA PRO A 153 2.36 -7.13 -21.75
C PRO A 153 1.26 -8.08 -22.22
N THR A 154 1.61 -9.30 -22.62
CA THR A 154 0.65 -10.33 -23.01
C THR A 154 -0.23 -10.82 -21.87
N ALA A 155 0.26 -10.73 -20.63
CA ALA A 155 -0.54 -11.11 -19.46
C ALA A 155 -1.73 -10.15 -19.21
N ILE A 156 -1.71 -8.96 -19.81
CA ILE A 156 -2.80 -7.97 -19.75
C ILE A 156 -3.70 -8.08 -20.98
N ARG A 157 -3.49 -9.08 -21.82
CA ARG A 157 -4.40 -9.45 -22.91
C ARG A 157 -5.30 -10.58 -22.43
N HIS A 158 -6.54 -10.55 -22.88
CA HIS A 158 -7.50 -11.63 -22.60
C HIS A 158 -7.57 -12.59 -23.76
#